data_e2ff1305221b2a19489e63e450f79cc1
#
_entry.id   e2ff1305221b2a19489e63e450f79cc1
#
_cell.length_a   1.000
_cell.length_b   1.000
_cell.length_c   1.000
_cell.angle_alpha   90.00
_cell.angle_beta   90.00
_cell.angle_gamma   90.00
#
_symmetry.space_group_name_H-M   'P 1'
#
loop_
_entity.id
_entity.type
_entity.pdbx_description
1 polymer ?
#
loop_
_entity_poly.entity_id
_entity_poly.type
_entity_poly.pdbx_seq_one_letter_code
_entity_poly.pdbx_strand_id
1 'polypeptide(L)'
;MIRAVIFDLDNTLVDFMAMKGKAVDAAVQAMIDAGLNLSPAEARSRIDQIYQEKGIEYQMVFDSLLYDIFNKVDYKILSAGIIAYRRAREAALVPYPHVHLTLMSLLKNGLLLGVVTDAPARAAWLRLCGLGFHHIFHTVVTFDDTGVRKP
;
A
#
# COMPACT_ATOMS: atom_id res chain seq x y z
N MET A 1 -17.03 -27.80 13.69
CA MET A 1 -17.63 -27.01 12.58
C MET A 1 -16.98 -25.63 12.55
N ILE A 2 -16.43 -25.20 11.40
CA ILE A 2 -15.85 -23.86 11.22
C ILE A 2 -16.99 -22.85 11.22
N ARG A 3 -16.88 -21.75 11.96
CA ARG A 3 -17.89 -20.69 12.04
C ARG A 3 -17.36 -19.32 11.60
N ALA A 4 -16.05 -19.16 11.52
CA ALA A 4 -15.41 -17.92 11.11
C ALA A 4 -14.13 -18.19 10.31
N VAL A 5 -13.78 -17.26 9.43
CA VAL A 5 -12.51 -17.26 8.69
C VAL A 5 -11.86 -15.89 8.88
N ILE A 6 -10.59 -15.91 9.22
CA ILE A 6 -9.77 -14.70 9.42
C ILE A 6 -8.73 -14.66 8.32
N PHE A 7 -8.65 -13.53 7.61
CA PHE A 7 -7.70 -13.29 6.53
C PHE A 7 -6.63 -12.29 6.96
N ASP A 8 -5.45 -12.44 6.41
CA ASP A 8 -4.53 -11.33 6.24
C ASP A 8 -5.00 -10.45 5.07
N LEU A 9 -4.49 -9.24 4.97
CA LEU A 9 -4.85 -8.30 3.90
C LEU A 9 -3.79 -8.27 2.80
N ASP A 10 -2.61 -7.76 3.13
CA ASP A 10 -1.54 -7.52 2.17
C ASP A 10 -0.88 -8.84 1.73
N ASN A 11 -0.70 -9.02 0.42
CA ASN A 11 -0.18 -10.24 -0.19
C ASN A 11 -1.01 -11.51 0.10
N THR A 12 -2.24 -11.33 0.56
CA THR A 12 -3.23 -12.40 0.76
C THR A 12 -4.51 -12.12 -0.03
N LEU A 13 -5.12 -10.96 0.16
CA LEU A 13 -6.31 -10.53 -0.59
C LEU A 13 -5.94 -9.62 -1.78
N VAL A 14 -4.82 -8.93 -1.71
CA VAL A 14 -4.29 -8.00 -2.70
C VAL A 14 -2.78 -8.18 -2.85
N ASP A 15 -2.28 -8.02 -4.07
CA ASP A 15 -0.83 -7.99 -4.33
C ASP A 15 -0.27 -6.61 -3.96
N PHE A 16 0.01 -6.44 -2.67
CA PHE A 16 0.52 -5.19 -2.12
C PHE A 16 1.87 -4.80 -2.71
N MET A 17 2.79 -5.76 -2.86
CA MET A 17 4.13 -5.46 -3.37
C MET A 17 4.11 -5.05 -4.84
N ALA A 18 3.30 -5.69 -5.67
CA ALA A 18 3.12 -5.28 -7.06
C ALA A 18 2.46 -3.90 -7.17
N MET A 19 1.43 -3.64 -6.38
CA MET A 19 0.78 -2.32 -6.31
C MET A 19 1.78 -1.23 -5.89
N LYS A 20 2.54 -1.48 -4.83
CA LYS A 20 3.56 -0.56 -4.31
C LYS A 20 4.65 -0.29 -5.35
N GLY A 21 5.14 -1.34 -5.99
CA GLY A 21 6.16 -1.24 -7.04
C GLY A 21 5.71 -0.35 -8.19
N LYS A 22 4.53 -0.59 -8.75
CA LYS A 22 3.96 0.23 -9.84
C LYS A 22 3.78 1.71 -9.42
N ALA A 23 3.35 1.94 -8.18
CA ALA A 23 3.18 3.30 -7.67
C ALA A 23 4.51 4.05 -7.53
N VAL A 24 5.55 3.38 -7.03
CA VAL A 24 6.90 3.96 -6.92
C VAL A 24 7.48 4.23 -8.30
N ASP A 25 7.36 3.30 -9.25
CA ASP A 25 7.88 3.49 -10.61
C ASP A 25 7.22 4.69 -11.31
N ALA A 26 5.90 4.85 -11.17
CA ALA A 26 5.19 5.99 -11.70
C ALA A 26 5.63 7.31 -11.05
N ALA A 27 5.85 7.32 -9.73
CA ALA A 27 6.37 8.48 -9.03
C ALA A 27 7.76 8.87 -9.50
N VAL A 28 8.67 7.91 -9.61
CA VAL A 28 10.04 8.12 -10.09
C VAL A 28 10.03 8.76 -11.48
N GLN A 29 9.25 8.23 -12.41
CA GLN A 29 9.16 8.79 -13.74
C GLN A 29 8.64 10.23 -13.74
N ALA A 30 7.56 10.50 -12.99
CA ALA A 30 7.00 11.85 -12.89
C ALA A 30 7.97 12.84 -12.22
N MET A 31 8.74 12.41 -11.24
CA MET A 31 9.76 13.25 -10.60
C MET A 31 10.90 13.58 -11.56
N ILE A 32 11.34 12.63 -12.38
CA ILE A 32 12.36 12.82 -13.41
C ILE A 32 11.85 13.81 -14.47
N ASP A 33 10.63 13.63 -14.96
CA ASP A 33 10.00 14.53 -15.94
C ASP A 33 9.83 15.95 -15.36
N ALA A 34 9.68 16.09 -14.05
CA ALA A 34 9.60 17.37 -13.35
C ALA A 34 10.96 18.02 -13.04
N GLY A 35 12.08 17.32 -13.29
CA GLY A 35 13.43 17.86 -13.15
C GLY A 35 14.35 17.16 -12.16
N LEU A 36 13.96 15.98 -11.63
CA LEU A 36 14.87 15.15 -10.83
C LEU A 36 15.98 14.59 -11.73
N ASN A 37 17.21 14.99 -11.49
CA ASN A 37 18.36 14.58 -12.31
C ASN A 37 19.00 13.29 -11.76
N LEU A 38 18.25 12.19 -11.83
CA LEU A 38 18.71 10.84 -11.55
C LEU A 38 18.22 9.90 -12.64
N SER A 39 18.89 8.77 -12.83
CA SER A 39 18.33 7.67 -13.60
C SER A 39 17.15 7.01 -12.86
N PRO A 40 16.20 6.39 -13.57
CA PRO A 40 15.11 5.65 -12.92
C PRO A 40 15.62 4.59 -11.94
N ALA A 41 16.65 3.84 -12.32
CA ALA A 41 17.23 2.80 -11.48
C ALA A 41 17.86 3.36 -10.19
N GLU A 42 18.57 4.48 -10.28
CA GLU A 42 19.19 5.14 -9.12
C GLU A 42 18.14 5.72 -8.18
N ALA A 43 17.13 6.43 -8.71
CA ALA A 43 16.04 6.96 -7.91
C ALA A 43 15.27 5.84 -7.20
N ARG A 44 14.99 4.74 -7.91
CA ARG A 44 14.34 3.56 -7.34
C ARG A 44 15.17 2.93 -6.22
N SER A 45 16.46 2.74 -6.44
CA SER A 45 17.36 2.15 -5.44
C SER A 45 17.40 2.97 -4.15
N ARG A 46 17.47 4.30 -4.25
CA ARG A 46 17.45 5.19 -3.09
C ARG A 46 16.11 5.14 -2.33
N ILE A 47 15.00 5.09 -3.04
CA ILE A 47 13.66 4.94 -2.44
C ILE A 47 13.56 3.60 -1.70
N ASP A 48 14.02 2.51 -2.30
CA ASP A 48 13.99 1.18 -1.69
C ASP A 48 14.85 1.15 -0.42
N GLN A 49 16.01 1.82 -0.41
CA GLN A 49 16.83 1.98 0.79
C GLN A 49 16.09 2.72 1.90
N ILE A 50 15.41 3.83 1.60
CA ILE A 50 14.63 4.58 2.59
C ILE A 50 13.51 3.69 3.18
N TYR A 51 12.83 2.90 2.35
CA TYR A 51 11.83 1.94 2.83
C TYR A 51 12.42 0.83 3.69
N GLN A 52 13.62 0.35 3.40
CA GLN A 52 14.32 -0.62 4.25
C GLN A 52 14.65 -0.05 5.64
N GLU A 53 15.04 1.21 5.70
CA GLU A 53 15.41 1.88 6.94
C GLU A 53 14.21 2.33 7.78
N LYS A 54 13.16 2.86 7.12
CA LYS A 54 12.02 3.52 7.77
C LYS A 54 10.72 2.72 7.73
N GLY A 55 10.70 1.61 7.01
CA GLY A 55 9.51 0.76 6.82
C GLY A 55 8.74 1.09 5.55
N ILE A 56 8.08 0.05 5.00
CA ILE A 56 7.38 0.11 3.70
C ILE A 56 6.18 1.07 3.68
N GLU A 57 5.65 1.43 4.84
CA GLU A 57 4.53 2.37 4.98
C GLU A 57 4.97 3.81 5.27
N TYR A 58 6.27 4.10 5.22
CA TYR A 58 6.79 5.45 5.45
C TYR A 58 6.23 6.45 4.43
N GLN A 59 5.57 7.52 4.93
CA GLN A 59 4.80 8.44 4.09
C GLN A 59 5.66 9.54 3.44
N MET A 60 6.80 9.87 4.04
CA MET A 60 7.66 10.99 3.61
C MET A 60 8.86 10.52 2.78
N VAL A 61 8.71 9.42 2.04
CA VAL A 61 9.83 8.81 1.29
C VAL A 61 10.37 9.73 0.19
N PHE A 62 9.49 10.43 -0.52
CA PHE A 62 9.91 11.35 -1.60
C PHE A 62 10.50 12.63 -1.05
N ASP A 63 10.00 13.14 0.08
CA ASP A 63 10.59 14.27 0.81
C ASP A 63 12.02 13.94 1.24
N SER A 64 12.22 12.75 1.83
CA SER A 64 13.54 12.27 2.25
C SER A 64 14.50 12.14 1.07
N LEU A 65 14.04 11.54 -0.03
CA LEU A 65 14.83 11.42 -1.25
C LEU A 65 15.30 12.78 -1.76
N LEU A 66 14.40 13.75 -1.87
CA LEU A 66 14.74 15.09 -2.37
C LEU A 66 15.67 15.84 -1.42
N TYR A 67 15.43 15.70 -0.13
CA TYR A 67 16.31 16.31 0.87
C TYR A 67 17.74 15.75 0.83
N ASP A 68 17.87 14.44 0.65
CA ASP A 68 19.18 13.78 0.54
C ASP A 68 19.96 14.22 -0.72
N ILE A 69 19.25 14.56 -1.81
CA ILE A 69 19.88 14.96 -3.07
C ILE A 69 20.20 16.47 -3.09
N PHE A 70 19.23 17.30 -2.69
CA PHE A 70 19.28 18.75 -2.88
C PHE A 70 19.50 19.54 -1.59
N ASN A 71 19.55 18.87 -0.43
CA ASN A 71 19.54 19.48 0.91
C ASN A 71 18.33 20.43 1.12
N LYS A 72 17.28 20.25 0.35
CA LYS A 72 15.98 20.94 0.42
C LYS A 72 14.93 20.13 -0.35
N VAL A 73 13.67 20.41 -0.08
CA VAL A 73 12.56 19.81 -0.83
C VAL A 73 12.16 20.73 -1.97
N ASP A 74 12.25 20.24 -3.21
CA ASP A 74 11.65 20.90 -4.38
C ASP A 74 10.20 20.45 -4.50
N TYR A 75 9.26 21.36 -4.19
CA TYR A 75 7.83 21.02 -4.14
C TYR A 75 7.20 20.74 -5.51
N LYS A 76 7.77 21.22 -6.61
CA LYS A 76 7.33 20.88 -7.97
C LYS A 76 7.61 19.40 -8.23
N ILE A 77 8.83 18.96 -7.98
CA ILE A 77 9.23 17.57 -8.16
C ILE A 77 8.46 16.66 -7.18
N LEU A 78 8.39 17.04 -5.90
CA LEU A 78 7.65 16.29 -4.89
C LEU A 78 6.19 16.09 -5.26
N SER A 79 5.50 17.15 -5.66
CA SER A 79 4.07 17.09 -6.00
C SER A 79 3.81 16.23 -7.22
N ALA A 80 4.67 16.30 -8.24
CA ALA A 80 4.59 15.42 -9.41
C ALA A 80 4.67 13.94 -9.00
N GLY A 81 5.64 13.60 -8.15
CA GLY A 81 5.81 12.25 -7.61
C GLY A 81 4.61 11.77 -6.80
N ILE A 82 4.11 12.58 -5.86
CA ILE A 82 2.97 12.23 -5.02
C ILE A 82 1.71 11.97 -5.86
N ILE A 83 1.41 12.82 -6.83
CA ILE A 83 0.21 12.68 -7.67
C ILE A 83 0.31 11.42 -8.55
N ALA A 84 1.46 11.18 -9.18
CA ALA A 84 1.67 9.98 -9.98
C ALA A 84 1.59 8.71 -9.14
N TYR A 85 2.21 8.71 -7.95
CA TYR A 85 2.14 7.63 -6.98
C TYR A 85 0.69 7.27 -6.63
N ARG A 86 -0.11 8.27 -6.23
CA ARG A 86 -1.51 8.06 -5.82
C ARG A 86 -2.34 7.46 -6.95
N ARG A 87 -2.24 8.01 -8.15
CA ARG A 87 -2.98 7.52 -9.33
C ARG A 87 -2.62 6.08 -9.68
N ALA A 88 -1.32 5.77 -9.71
CA ALA A 88 -0.86 4.42 -10.03
C ALA A 88 -1.23 3.41 -8.94
N ARG A 89 -1.16 3.81 -7.67
CA ARG A 89 -1.58 2.98 -6.54
C ARG A 89 -3.07 2.63 -6.61
N GLU A 90 -3.92 3.62 -6.86
CA GLU A 90 -5.36 3.39 -7.00
C GLU A 90 -5.69 2.48 -8.17
N ALA A 91 -5.05 2.70 -9.33
CA ALA A 91 -5.24 1.87 -10.51
C ALA A 91 -4.75 0.42 -10.33
N ALA A 92 -3.70 0.22 -9.52
CA ALA A 92 -3.12 -1.10 -9.25
C ALA A 92 -3.72 -1.81 -8.03
N LEU A 93 -4.61 -1.16 -7.28
CA LEU A 93 -5.29 -1.74 -6.12
C LEU A 93 -6.44 -2.62 -6.60
N VAL A 94 -6.12 -3.87 -6.89
CA VAL A 94 -7.08 -4.91 -7.31
C VAL A 94 -6.89 -6.16 -6.46
N PRO A 95 -7.96 -6.89 -6.14
CA PRO A 95 -7.83 -8.13 -5.39
C PRO A 95 -7.18 -9.22 -6.27
N TYR A 96 -6.59 -10.23 -5.64
CA TYR A 96 -6.19 -11.44 -6.36
C TYR A 96 -7.41 -12.08 -7.05
N PRO A 97 -7.18 -12.86 -8.14
CA PRO A 97 -8.26 -13.58 -8.80
C PRO A 97 -9.08 -14.41 -7.81
N HIS A 98 -10.39 -14.43 -8.02
CA HIS A 98 -11.38 -15.18 -7.23
C HIS A 98 -11.58 -14.73 -5.76
N VAL A 99 -10.84 -13.76 -5.24
CA VAL A 99 -11.02 -13.28 -3.85
C VAL A 99 -12.46 -12.84 -3.61
N HIS A 100 -13.00 -11.98 -4.45
CA HIS A 100 -14.38 -11.51 -4.29
C HIS A 100 -15.40 -12.65 -4.28
N LEU A 101 -15.30 -13.59 -5.23
CA LEU A 101 -16.18 -14.76 -5.29
C LEU A 101 -16.06 -15.64 -4.04
N THR A 102 -14.85 -15.84 -3.55
CA THR A 102 -14.60 -16.63 -2.35
C THR A 102 -15.22 -15.97 -1.11
N LEU A 103 -15.00 -14.67 -0.91
CA LEU A 103 -15.60 -13.94 0.20
C LEU A 103 -17.11 -14.00 0.17
N MET A 104 -17.74 -13.81 -1.00
CA MET A 104 -19.18 -13.89 -1.16
C MET A 104 -19.70 -15.31 -0.90
N SER A 105 -18.99 -16.33 -1.35
CA SER A 105 -19.35 -17.73 -1.08
C SER A 105 -19.32 -18.06 0.41
N LEU A 106 -18.28 -17.62 1.12
CA LEU A 106 -18.16 -17.82 2.57
C LEU A 106 -19.30 -17.16 3.34
N LEU A 107 -19.63 -15.90 2.98
CA LEU A 107 -20.77 -15.18 3.58
C LEU A 107 -22.10 -15.89 3.32
N LYS A 108 -22.35 -16.36 2.09
CA LYS A 108 -23.57 -17.11 1.75
C LYS A 108 -23.71 -18.42 2.54
N ASN A 109 -22.59 -19.01 2.96
CA ASN A 109 -22.57 -20.18 3.81
C ASN A 109 -22.66 -19.84 5.31
N GLY A 110 -22.94 -18.59 5.66
CA GLY A 110 -23.17 -18.16 7.03
C GLY A 110 -21.91 -18.03 7.87
N LEU A 111 -20.72 -17.95 7.26
CA LEU A 111 -19.46 -17.79 7.97
C LEU A 111 -19.21 -16.32 8.32
N LEU A 112 -18.67 -16.09 9.52
CA LEU A 112 -18.15 -14.78 9.91
C LEU A 112 -16.78 -14.56 9.26
N LEU A 113 -16.55 -13.35 8.75
CA LEU A 113 -15.27 -13.00 8.13
C LEU A 113 -14.57 -11.90 8.93
N GLY A 114 -13.27 -12.06 9.13
CA GLY A 114 -12.42 -11.08 9.80
C GLY A 114 -11.13 -10.82 9.02
N VAL A 115 -10.51 -9.68 9.29
CA VAL A 115 -9.17 -9.32 8.81
C VAL A 115 -8.28 -9.05 10.01
N VAL A 116 -7.07 -9.59 9.99
CA VAL A 116 -5.98 -9.24 10.92
C VAL A 116 -4.76 -8.86 10.09
N THR A 117 -4.34 -7.60 10.16
CA THR A 117 -3.25 -7.07 9.33
C THR A 117 -2.22 -6.32 10.17
N ASP A 118 -0.95 -6.40 9.74
CA ASP A 118 0.14 -5.60 10.31
C ASP A 118 0.21 -4.17 9.75
N ALA A 119 -0.67 -3.83 8.82
CA ALA A 119 -0.76 -2.49 8.28
C ALA A 119 -1.31 -1.52 9.33
N PRO A 120 -0.86 -0.24 9.35
CA PRO A 120 -1.51 0.80 10.13
C PRO A 120 -2.97 0.96 9.73
N ALA A 121 -3.83 1.34 10.69
CA ALA A 121 -5.28 1.45 10.49
C ALA A 121 -5.66 2.28 9.27
N ARG A 122 -5.07 3.46 9.11
CA ARG A 122 -5.32 4.33 7.95
C ARG A 122 -5.03 3.63 6.62
N ALA A 123 -3.90 2.94 6.52
CA ALA A 123 -3.50 2.25 5.29
C ALA A 123 -4.40 1.05 5.00
N ALA A 124 -4.73 0.25 6.02
CA ALA A 124 -5.63 -0.90 5.89
C ALA A 124 -7.03 -0.48 5.41
N TRP A 125 -7.61 0.53 6.04
CA TRP A 125 -8.95 1.01 5.67
C TRP A 125 -8.99 1.66 4.29
N LEU A 126 -7.95 2.40 3.88
CA LEU A 126 -7.85 2.91 2.51
C LEU A 126 -7.83 1.77 1.47
N ARG A 127 -7.15 0.67 1.75
CA ARG A 127 -7.15 -0.52 0.89
C ARG A 127 -8.52 -1.19 0.86
N LEU A 128 -9.11 -1.46 2.02
CA LEU A 128 -10.43 -2.10 2.11
C LEU A 128 -11.52 -1.27 1.40
N CYS A 129 -11.55 0.03 1.61
CA CYS A 129 -12.47 0.93 0.91
C CYS A 129 -12.20 0.96 -0.59
N GLY A 130 -10.93 1.03 -1.01
CA GLY A 130 -10.54 1.03 -2.42
C GLY A 130 -10.89 -0.26 -3.14
N LEU A 131 -10.87 -1.41 -2.43
CA LEU A 131 -11.29 -2.71 -2.95
C LEU A 131 -12.82 -2.90 -2.91
N GLY A 132 -13.56 -2.03 -2.25
CA GLY A 132 -14.99 -2.21 -2.00
C GLY A 132 -15.29 -3.27 -0.94
N PHE A 133 -14.34 -3.60 -0.07
CA PHE A 133 -14.46 -4.67 0.92
C PHE A 133 -14.76 -4.16 2.35
N HIS A 134 -14.96 -2.86 2.54
CA HIS A 134 -15.14 -2.24 3.86
C HIS A 134 -16.42 -2.64 4.59
N HIS A 135 -17.39 -3.26 3.90
CA HIS A 135 -18.62 -3.80 4.50
C HIS A 135 -18.68 -5.34 4.53
N ILE A 136 -17.64 -6.02 4.02
CA ILE A 136 -17.63 -7.49 3.91
C ILE A 136 -17.23 -8.15 5.24
N PHE A 137 -16.29 -7.54 5.95
CA PHE A 137 -15.72 -8.12 7.16
C PHE A 137 -16.49 -7.69 8.41
N HIS A 138 -16.81 -8.65 9.28
CA HIS A 138 -17.45 -8.44 10.57
C HIS A 138 -16.50 -7.76 11.57
N THR A 139 -15.20 -7.99 11.42
CA THR A 139 -14.17 -7.36 12.24
C THR A 139 -12.91 -7.12 11.42
N VAL A 140 -12.21 -6.05 11.73
CA VAL A 140 -10.91 -5.70 11.17
C VAL A 140 -10.01 -5.30 12.33
N VAL A 141 -8.88 -5.98 12.47
CA VAL A 141 -7.84 -5.69 13.47
C VAL A 141 -6.60 -5.24 12.73
N THR A 142 -6.12 -4.06 13.03
CA THR A 142 -4.94 -3.43 12.43
C THR A 142 -3.78 -3.37 13.43
N PHE A 143 -2.59 -2.98 12.95
CA PHE A 143 -1.45 -2.76 13.84
C PHE A 143 -1.77 -1.75 14.96
N ASP A 144 -2.51 -0.68 14.65
CA ASP A 144 -2.83 0.37 15.63
C ASP A 144 -3.77 -0.12 16.75
N ASP A 145 -4.54 -1.18 16.50
CA ASP A 145 -5.44 -1.75 17.50
C ASP A 145 -4.70 -2.56 18.58
N THR A 146 -3.55 -3.13 18.23
CA THR A 146 -2.81 -4.04 19.13
C THR A 146 -1.44 -3.51 19.52
N GLY A 147 -0.81 -2.68 18.68
CA GLY A 147 0.57 -2.25 18.81
C GLY A 147 1.60 -3.37 18.61
N VAL A 148 1.16 -4.57 18.21
CA VAL A 148 1.98 -5.77 18.04
C VAL A 148 1.78 -6.32 16.63
N ARG A 149 2.87 -6.73 15.99
CA ARG A 149 2.83 -7.42 14.70
C ARG A 149 2.56 -8.90 14.89
N LYS A 150 2.00 -9.52 13.88
CA LYS A 150 1.84 -10.97 13.82
C LYS A 150 3.19 -11.66 13.88
N PRO A 151 3.26 -12.87 14.47
CA PRO A 151 4.45 -13.70 14.49
C PRO A 151 4.95 -14.04 13.09
#